data_06a51464d56e602f67ab97da2ef94455
#
_entry.id   06a51464d56e602f67ab97da2ef94455
#
_cell.length_a   1.000
_cell.length_b   1.000
_cell.length_c   1.000
_cell.angle_alpha   90.00
_cell.angle_beta   90.00
_cell.angle_gamma   90.00
#
_symmetry.space_group_name_H-M   'P 1'
#
loop_
_entity.id
_entity.type
_entity.pdbx_description
1 polymer ?
#
loop_
_entity_poly.entity_id
_entity_poly.type
_entity_poly.pdbx_seq_one_letter_code
_entity_poly.pdbx_strand_id
1 'polypeptide(L)'
;MTRRTMASLVLAVAVMSSGCGVLEPRLPEAAPSIPAEWPLPATTAVPIAAEGATEASPGTPATADIGWRDFFVDPRLQEVIARALDNNRDLRVAVLNVERARALYRIERADRVPSIGANAALVRTGGDAPVTDVFTAGVGITEFELDLFGRVRNLSQAALQEYFAQEESRRSA
;
A
#
# COMPACT_ATOMS: atom_id res chain seq x y z
N MET A 1 -0.74 -47.61 -22.11
CA MET A 1 -1.27 -46.86 -20.94
C MET A 1 -2.78 -46.94 -20.98
N THR A 2 -3.39 -47.57 -20.00
CA THR A 2 -4.83 -47.82 -19.97
C THR A 2 -5.59 -46.53 -19.65
N ARG A 3 -6.81 -46.34 -20.20
CA ARG A 3 -7.67 -45.16 -19.97
C ARG A 3 -7.83 -44.81 -18.48
N ARG A 4 -7.77 -45.80 -17.59
CA ARG A 4 -7.85 -45.65 -16.12
C ARG A 4 -6.62 -44.95 -15.53
N THR A 5 -5.40 -45.23 -16.01
CA THR A 5 -4.18 -44.56 -15.51
C THR A 5 -4.10 -43.11 -15.96
N MET A 6 -4.59 -42.76 -17.16
CA MET A 6 -4.71 -41.38 -17.61
C MET A 6 -5.73 -40.57 -16.78
N ALA A 7 -6.88 -41.17 -16.48
CA ALA A 7 -7.90 -40.54 -15.67
C ALA A 7 -7.40 -40.24 -14.22
N SER A 8 -6.66 -41.19 -13.64
CA SER A 8 -6.06 -40.97 -12.29
C SER A 8 -4.96 -39.91 -12.32
N LEU A 9 -4.16 -39.82 -13.37
CA LEU A 9 -3.13 -38.79 -13.49
C LEU A 9 -3.74 -37.39 -13.67
N VAL A 10 -4.78 -37.28 -14.49
CA VAL A 10 -5.50 -35.99 -14.68
C VAL A 10 -6.19 -35.53 -13.37
N LEU A 11 -6.78 -36.46 -12.63
CA LEU A 11 -7.40 -36.16 -11.34
C LEU A 11 -6.36 -35.69 -10.30
N ALA A 12 -5.19 -36.35 -10.25
CA ALA A 12 -4.09 -35.96 -9.35
C ALA A 12 -3.54 -34.58 -9.67
N VAL A 13 -3.39 -34.24 -10.95
CA VAL A 13 -2.96 -32.91 -11.41
C VAL A 13 -4.02 -31.84 -11.07
N ALA A 14 -5.31 -32.15 -11.24
CA ALA A 14 -6.41 -31.23 -10.90
C ALA A 14 -6.51 -30.94 -9.40
N VAL A 15 -6.24 -31.93 -8.53
CA VAL A 15 -6.21 -31.75 -7.07
C VAL A 15 -4.98 -30.91 -6.63
N MET A 16 -3.84 -31.08 -7.31
CA MET A 16 -2.65 -30.27 -7.01
C MET A 16 -2.79 -28.81 -7.45
N SER A 17 -3.60 -28.49 -8.45
CA SER A 17 -3.83 -27.12 -8.91
C SER A 17 -4.86 -26.34 -8.09
N SER A 18 -5.66 -26.97 -7.25
CA SER A 18 -6.66 -26.29 -6.39
C SER A 18 -6.06 -25.61 -5.15
N GLY A 19 -4.78 -25.84 -4.82
CA GLY A 19 -4.08 -25.27 -3.67
C GLY A 19 -3.56 -23.84 -3.84
N CYS A 20 -3.58 -23.28 -5.04
CA CYS A 20 -2.89 -22.01 -5.33
C CYS A 20 -3.57 -20.74 -4.77
N GLY A 21 -4.77 -20.82 -4.25
CA GLY A 21 -5.50 -19.66 -3.70
C GLY A 21 -5.46 -19.52 -2.17
N VAL A 22 -4.83 -20.46 -1.45
CA VAL A 22 -4.89 -20.53 0.02
C VAL A 22 -4.02 -19.49 0.71
N LEU A 23 -3.08 -18.86 0.02
CA LEU A 23 -2.10 -17.95 0.60
C LEU A 23 -2.52 -16.47 0.52
N GLU A 24 -3.70 -16.16 0.01
CA GLU A 24 -4.20 -14.78 -0.02
C GLU A 24 -4.82 -14.43 1.35
N PRO A 25 -4.17 -13.60 2.18
CA PRO A 25 -4.73 -13.21 3.47
C PRO A 25 -5.96 -12.32 3.24
N ARG A 26 -7.09 -12.70 3.84
CA ARG A 26 -8.25 -11.82 3.93
C ARG A 26 -8.02 -10.87 5.10
N LEU A 27 -7.69 -9.64 4.80
CA LEU A 27 -7.59 -8.60 5.82
C LEU A 27 -8.99 -8.22 6.29
N PRO A 28 -9.23 -8.15 7.61
CA PRO A 28 -10.48 -7.60 8.14
C PRO A 28 -10.58 -6.13 7.75
N GLU A 29 -11.80 -5.68 7.46
CA GLU A 29 -12.07 -4.27 7.24
C GLU A 29 -11.78 -3.50 8.53
N ALA A 30 -10.87 -2.52 8.44
CA ALA A 30 -10.55 -1.65 9.56
C ALA A 30 -11.71 -0.66 9.76
N ALA A 31 -12.61 -1.00 10.68
CA ALA A 31 -13.65 -0.09 11.12
C ALA A 31 -13.21 0.53 12.45
N PRO A 32 -12.65 1.77 12.46
CA PRO A 32 -12.34 2.45 13.70
C PRO A 32 -13.67 2.73 14.44
N SER A 33 -13.74 2.38 15.72
CA SER A 33 -14.89 2.69 16.58
C SER A 33 -14.88 4.17 17.00
N ILE A 34 -15.04 5.06 16.03
CA ILE A 34 -15.18 6.48 16.32
C ILE A 34 -16.68 6.74 16.56
N PRO A 35 -17.08 7.29 17.72
CA PRO A 35 -18.47 7.66 17.95
C PRO A 35 -18.93 8.65 16.87
N ALA A 36 -20.12 8.45 16.33
CA ALA A 36 -20.73 9.34 15.33
C ALA A 36 -21.03 10.72 15.94
N GLU A 37 -21.23 10.77 17.25
CA GLU A 37 -21.53 12.00 17.99
C GLU A 37 -20.46 12.30 19.02
N TRP A 38 -20.23 13.59 19.28
CA TRP A 38 -19.31 14.05 20.32
C TRP A 38 -19.85 13.65 21.70
N PRO A 39 -19.07 12.96 22.57
CA PRO A 39 -19.54 12.62 23.92
C PRO A 39 -19.68 13.90 24.76
N LEU A 40 -20.92 14.29 25.03
CA LEU A 40 -21.20 15.37 25.97
C LEU A 40 -20.83 14.88 27.40
N PRO A 41 -20.08 15.68 28.20
CA PRO A 41 -19.80 15.32 29.58
C PRO A 41 -21.12 15.19 30.35
N ALA A 42 -21.30 14.07 31.02
CA ALA A 42 -22.52 13.73 31.77
C ALA A 42 -22.91 14.72 32.89
N THR A 43 -22.06 15.74 33.16
CA THR A 43 -22.23 16.71 34.26
C THR A 43 -23.00 17.97 33.82
N THR A 44 -23.37 18.13 32.54
CA THR A 44 -24.11 19.32 32.09
C THR A 44 -25.55 18.93 31.65
N ALA A 45 -26.14 17.91 32.28
CA ALA A 45 -27.58 17.71 32.22
C ALA A 45 -28.28 18.76 33.13
N VAL A 46 -28.26 20.01 32.69
CA VAL A 46 -29.37 20.91 33.01
C VAL A 46 -30.56 20.29 32.30
N PRO A 47 -31.66 19.95 32.96
CA PRO A 47 -32.85 19.46 32.29
C PRO A 47 -33.50 20.64 31.54
N ILE A 48 -32.92 20.99 30.39
CA ILE A 48 -33.67 21.71 29.39
C ILE A 48 -34.55 20.63 28.77
N ALA A 49 -35.82 20.71 29.08
CA ALA A 49 -36.85 19.94 28.43
C ALA A 49 -36.77 20.20 26.90
N ALA A 50 -35.94 19.44 26.25
CA ALA A 50 -35.90 19.33 24.80
C ALA A 50 -36.70 18.08 24.45
N GLU A 51 -38.02 18.25 24.42
CA GLU A 51 -38.91 17.44 23.58
C GLU A 51 -38.38 17.60 22.16
N GLY A 52 -37.78 16.53 21.62
CA GLY A 52 -37.26 16.47 20.26
C GLY A 52 -35.80 16.07 20.21
N ALA A 53 -35.49 14.81 20.62
CA ALA A 53 -34.33 14.12 20.07
C ALA A 53 -34.58 13.93 18.57
N THR A 54 -34.27 14.97 17.82
CA THR A 54 -34.27 14.92 16.36
C THR A 54 -33.17 13.96 15.97
N GLU A 55 -33.55 12.84 15.40
CA GLU A 55 -32.65 11.94 14.69
C GLU A 55 -31.69 12.78 13.84
N ALA A 56 -30.40 12.44 13.87
CA ALA A 56 -29.35 13.14 13.14
C ALA A 56 -29.84 13.47 11.72
N SER A 57 -29.99 14.76 11.46
CA SER A 57 -30.52 15.26 10.19
C SER A 57 -29.61 14.71 9.08
N PRO A 58 -30.15 14.14 7.98
CA PRO A 58 -29.32 13.69 6.87
C PRO A 58 -28.57 14.91 6.31
N GLY A 59 -27.27 15.01 6.61
CA GLY A 59 -26.41 16.12 6.21
C GLY A 59 -25.52 16.70 7.30
N THR A 60 -25.63 16.27 8.57
CA THR A 60 -24.67 16.68 9.60
C THR A 60 -23.36 15.91 9.37
N PRO A 61 -22.21 16.59 9.16
CA PRO A 61 -20.93 15.91 8.99
C PRO A 61 -20.60 15.10 10.25
N ALA A 62 -20.10 13.88 10.08
CA ALA A 62 -19.63 13.09 11.20
C ALA A 62 -18.53 13.86 11.95
N THR A 63 -18.40 13.68 13.26
CA THR A 63 -17.40 14.39 14.09
C THR A 63 -15.98 14.26 13.55
N ALA A 64 -15.67 13.12 12.91
CA ALA A 64 -14.38 12.87 12.28
C ALA A 64 -14.12 13.70 11.02
N ASP A 65 -15.17 14.23 10.39
CA ASP A 65 -15.09 15.00 9.14
C ASP A 65 -15.02 16.50 9.37
N ILE A 66 -15.16 16.95 10.62
CA ILE A 66 -15.07 18.38 10.98
C ILE A 66 -13.61 18.82 10.89
N GLY A 67 -13.32 19.72 9.95
CA GLY A 67 -12.00 20.34 9.83
C GLY A 67 -11.64 21.21 11.04
N TRP A 68 -10.37 21.28 11.41
CA TRP A 68 -9.92 22.10 12.54
C TRP A 68 -10.27 23.60 12.38
N ARG A 69 -10.37 24.11 11.14
CA ARG A 69 -10.78 25.51 10.87
C ARG A 69 -12.25 25.76 11.16
N ASP A 70 -13.09 24.73 11.01
CA ASP A 70 -14.52 24.83 11.31
C ASP A 70 -14.77 24.62 12.82
N PHE A 71 -13.92 23.82 13.46
CA PHE A 71 -13.98 23.55 14.89
C PHE A 71 -13.48 24.74 15.75
N PHE A 72 -12.35 25.33 15.37
CA PHE A 72 -11.78 26.48 16.09
C PHE A 72 -12.19 27.79 15.42
N VAL A 73 -13.09 28.52 16.04
CA VAL A 73 -13.64 29.78 15.50
C VAL A 73 -12.81 31.03 15.81
N ASP A 74 -11.82 30.93 16.72
CA ASP A 74 -10.92 32.06 17.06
C ASP A 74 -9.85 32.26 15.97
N PRO A 75 -9.82 33.40 15.25
CA PRO A 75 -8.87 33.64 14.18
C PRO A 75 -7.40 33.61 14.63
N ARG A 76 -7.12 34.02 15.87
CA ARG A 76 -5.75 34.02 16.42
C ARG A 76 -5.28 32.58 16.64
N LEU A 77 -6.16 31.72 17.16
CA LEU A 77 -5.87 30.30 17.33
C LEU A 77 -5.67 29.61 15.99
N GLN A 78 -6.51 29.93 15.01
CA GLN A 78 -6.35 29.42 13.64
C GLN A 78 -4.98 29.79 13.04
N GLU A 79 -4.52 31.03 13.25
CA GLU A 79 -3.21 31.47 12.77
C GLU A 79 -2.06 30.70 13.45
N VAL A 80 -2.15 30.49 14.77
CA VAL A 80 -1.14 29.71 15.51
C VAL A 80 -1.10 28.27 15.03
N ILE A 81 -2.26 27.62 14.85
CA ILE A 81 -2.34 26.26 14.33
C ILE A 81 -1.74 26.18 12.92
N ALA A 82 -2.10 27.11 12.04
CA ALA A 82 -1.55 27.14 10.68
C ALA A 82 -0.02 27.25 10.69
N ARG A 83 0.54 28.17 11.49
CA ARG A 83 2.00 28.31 11.62
C ARG A 83 2.66 27.08 12.23
N ALA A 84 2.01 26.41 13.20
CA ALA A 84 2.50 25.18 13.79
C ALA A 84 2.57 24.06 12.74
N LEU A 85 1.52 23.89 11.95
CA LEU A 85 1.48 22.88 10.87
C LEU A 85 2.53 23.16 9.77
N ASP A 86 2.69 24.41 9.37
CA ASP A 86 3.67 24.80 8.34
C ASP A 86 5.12 24.56 8.78
N ASN A 87 5.40 24.65 10.08
CA ASN A 87 6.73 24.48 10.64
C ASN A 87 6.94 23.12 11.31
N ASN A 88 5.95 22.24 11.31
CA ASN A 88 6.02 20.93 11.92
C ASN A 88 7.00 20.04 11.14
N ARG A 89 8.13 19.72 11.76
CA ARG A 89 9.16 18.85 11.18
C ARG A 89 8.73 17.38 11.19
N ASP A 90 7.97 16.96 12.18
CA ASP A 90 7.48 15.59 12.30
C ASP A 90 6.47 15.30 11.20
N LEU A 91 5.59 16.26 10.89
CA LEU A 91 4.70 16.15 9.74
C LEU A 91 5.47 16.03 8.42
N ARG A 92 6.57 16.77 8.25
CA ARG A 92 7.43 16.63 7.04
C ARG A 92 8.07 15.25 6.97
N VAL A 93 8.54 14.71 8.10
CA VAL A 93 9.07 13.34 8.17
C VAL A 93 7.97 12.33 7.83
N ALA A 94 6.75 12.50 8.35
CA ALA A 94 5.64 11.63 8.03
C ALA A 94 5.31 11.64 6.53
N VAL A 95 5.30 12.81 5.87
CA VAL A 95 5.11 12.93 4.43
C VAL A 95 6.20 12.18 3.65
N LEU A 96 7.47 12.34 4.03
CA LEU A 96 8.59 11.64 3.39
C LEU A 96 8.52 10.13 3.59
N ASN A 97 8.02 9.66 4.75
CA ASN A 97 7.80 8.24 4.99
C ASN A 97 6.72 7.66 4.05
N VAL A 98 5.65 8.42 3.79
CA VAL A 98 4.63 8.04 2.81
C VAL A 98 5.23 7.93 1.40
N GLU A 99 6.04 8.90 0.99
CA GLU A 99 6.71 8.87 -0.32
C GLU A 99 7.67 7.68 -0.44
N ARG A 100 8.42 7.39 0.63
CA ARG A 100 9.30 6.21 0.71
C ARG A 100 8.51 4.91 0.58
N ALA A 101 7.44 4.74 1.33
CA ALA A 101 6.59 3.55 1.26
C ALA A 101 5.98 3.37 -0.13
N ARG A 102 5.56 4.47 -0.76
CA ARG A 102 5.07 4.48 -2.14
C ARG A 102 6.15 4.04 -3.14
N ALA A 103 7.39 4.48 -2.95
CA ALA A 103 8.51 4.06 -3.80
C ALA A 103 8.81 2.56 -3.65
N LEU A 104 8.82 2.05 -2.42
CA LEU A 104 9.00 0.62 -2.13
C LEU A 104 7.89 -0.22 -2.76
N TYR A 105 6.63 0.20 -2.64
CA TYR A 105 5.51 -0.47 -3.31
C TYR A 105 5.72 -0.54 -4.84
N ARG A 106 6.24 0.53 -5.46
CA ARG A 106 6.51 0.53 -6.90
C ARG A 106 7.61 -0.44 -7.29
N ILE A 107 8.63 -0.62 -6.43
CA ILE A 107 9.71 -1.60 -6.64
C ILE A 107 9.12 -3.01 -6.61
N GLU A 108 8.42 -3.38 -5.54
CA GLU A 108 7.79 -4.70 -5.41
C GLU A 108 6.79 -4.99 -6.55
N ARG A 109 6.13 -3.95 -7.03
CA ARG A 109 5.22 -4.09 -8.18
C ARG A 109 5.97 -4.29 -9.50
N ALA A 110 7.15 -3.71 -9.65
CA ALA A 110 7.96 -3.86 -10.86
C ALA A 110 8.45 -5.30 -11.04
N ASP A 111 8.70 -6.04 -9.95
CA ASP A 111 9.13 -7.44 -9.97
C ASP A 111 8.06 -8.40 -10.54
N ARG A 112 6.83 -7.91 -10.74
CA ARG A 112 5.74 -8.66 -11.40
C ARG A 112 5.85 -8.67 -12.94
N VAL A 113 6.76 -7.91 -13.51
CA VAL A 113 6.97 -7.81 -14.95
C VAL A 113 8.41 -8.14 -15.30
N PRO A 114 8.68 -8.76 -16.48
CA PRO A 114 10.04 -9.05 -16.89
C PRO A 114 10.88 -7.77 -17.01
N SER A 115 12.10 -7.81 -16.50
CA SER A 115 13.09 -6.75 -16.74
C SER A 115 13.83 -7.01 -18.07
N ILE A 116 13.94 -5.98 -18.90
CA ILE A 116 14.65 -6.05 -20.19
C ILE A 116 16.00 -5.36 -20.01
N GLY A 117 17.08 -6.12 -20.25
CA GLY A 117 18.43 -5.60 -20.24
C GLY A 117 19.05 -5.59 -21.62
N ALA A 118 19.92 -4.63 -21.86
CA ALA A 118 20.80 -4.60 -23.02
C ALA A 118 22.27 -4.63 -22.54
N ASN A 119 23.10 -5.42 -23.20
CA ASN A 119 24.50 -5.50 -22.92
C ASN A 119 25.33 -5.35 -24.20
N ALA A 120 26.48 -4.71 -24.08
CA ALA A 120 27.49 -4.69 -25.13
C ALA A 120 28.86 -4.88 -24.48
N ALA A 121 29.68 -5.70 -25.08
CA ALA A 121 31.04 -5.94 -24.61
C ALA A 121 31.99 -6.00 -25.80
N LEU A 122 33.20 -5.43 -25.62
CA LEU A 122 34.34 -5.56 -26.50
C LEU A 122 35.45 -6.26 -25.72
N VAL A 123 35.87 -7.41 -26.20
CA VAL A 123 37.01 -8.15 -25.64
C VAL A 123 38.13 -8.11 -26.64
N ARG A 124 39.25 -7.49 -26.26
CA ARG A 124 40.45 -7.47 -27.06
C ARG A 124 41.47 -8.41 -26.44
N THR A 125 41.86 -9.40 -27.18
CA THR A 125 42.91 -10.37 -26.76
C THR A 125 44.15 -10.15 -27.63
N GLY A 126 45.31 -9.97 -27.02
CA GLY A 126 46.58 -9.73 -27.69
C GLY A 126 47.74 -10.13 -26.77
N GLY A 127 48.93 -10.12 -27.29
CA GLY A 127 50.16 -10.51 -26.65
C GLY A 127 51.15 -10.97 -27.69
N ASP A 128 51.81 -12.11 -27.50
CA ASP A 128 52.67 -12.77 -28.51
C ASP A 128 51.91 -13.33 -29.70
N ALA A 129 50.57 -13.41 -29.60
CA ALA A 129 49.68 -13.86 -30.66
C ALA A 129 49.03 -12.65 -31.39
N PRO A 130 48.50 -12.82 -32.61
CA PRO A 130 47.76 -11.76 -33.29
C PRO A 130 46.63 -11.21 -32.45
N VAL A 131 46.48 -9.87 -32.45
CA VAL A 131 45.38 -9.21 -31.75
C VAL A 131 44.04 -9.60 -32.36
N THR A 132 43.15 -10.04 -31.49
CA THR A 132 41.77 -10.39 -31.88
C THR A 132 40.78 -9.54 -31.10
N ASP A 133 39.86 -8.89 -31.77
CA ASP A 133 38.77 -8.14 -31.19
C ASP A 133 37.45 -8.93 -31.36
N VAL A 134 36.78 -9.17 -30.25
CA VAL A 134 35.45 -9.76 -30.24
C VAL A 134 34.44 -8.74 -29.71
N PHE A 135 33.52 -8.38 -30.53
CA PHE A 135 32.40 -7.50 -30.17
C PHE A 135 31.13 -8.34 -29.97
N THR A 136 30.52 -8.16 -28.81
CA THR A 136 29.27 -8.83 -28.46
C THR A 136 28.24 -7.79 -28.08
N ALA A 137 27.05 -7.88 -28.65
CA ALA A 137 25.89 -7.06 -28.25
C ALA A 137 24.67 -7.96 -28.13
N GLY A 138 23.87 -7.71 -27.11
CA GLY A 138 22.65 -8.48 -26.89
C GLY A 138 21.59 -7.72 -26.14
N VAL A 139 20.35 -8.11 -26.35
CA VAL A 139 19.17 -7.69 -25.58
C VAL A 139 18.47 -8.94 -25.09
N GLY A 140 18.05 -8.94 -23.84
CA GLY A 140 17.40 -10.11 -23.27
C GLY A 140 16.62 -9.78 -22.00
N ILE A 141 15.87 -10.76 -21.51
CA ILE A 141 15.23 -10.71 -20.19
C ILE A 141 16.31 -11.07 -19.18
N THR A 142 16.59 -10.16 -18.24
CA THR A 142 17.66 -10.32 -17.25
C THR A 142 17.18 -11.00 -15.98
N GLU A 143 15.96 -10.65 -15.52
CA GLU A 143 15.34 -11.22 -14.34
C GLU A 143 13.84 -11.30 -14.53
N PHE A 144 13.29 -12.48 -14.30
CA PHE A 144 11.85 -12.69 -14.23
C PHE A 144 11.53 -13.97 -13.46
N GLU A 145 10.67 -13.85 -12.46
CA GLU A 145 10.14 -14.98 -11.71
C GLU A 145 8.68 -15.24 -12.12
N LEU A 146 8.41 -16.47 -12.57
CA LEU A 146 7.04 -16.93 -12.81
C LEU A 146 6.35 -17.16 -11.46
N ASP A 147 5.44 -16.28 -11.11
CA ASP A 147 4.75 -16.29 -9.81
C ASP A 147 3.59 -17.30 -9.78
N LEU A 148 3.94 -18.59 -9.77
CA LEU A 148 2.96 -19.69 -9.77
C LEU A 148 2.22 -19.81 -8.42
N PHE A 149 2.83 -19.38 -7.32
CA PHE A 149 2.30 -19.52 -5.97
C PHE A 149 1.86 -18.18 -5.35
N GLY A 150 1.92 -17.09 -6.07
CA GLY A 150 1.50 -15.77 -5.61
C GLY A 150 2.49 -15.07 -4.67
N ARG A 151 3.76 -15.50 -4.59
CA ARG A 151 4.77 -14.89 -3.72
C ARG A 151 5.00 -13.41 -4.03
N VAL A 152 5.31 -13.09 -5.28
CA VAL A 152 5.57 -11.71 -5.74
C VAL A 152 4.30 -10.87 -5.65
N ARG A 153 3.15 -11.45 -5.99
CA ARG A 153 1.85 -10.79 -5.82
C ARG A 153 1.59 -10.42 -4.36
N ASN A 154 1.81 -11.35 -3.42
CA ASN A 154 1.56 -11.11 -1.99
C ASN A 154 2.55 -10.10 -1.40
N LEU A 155 3.82 -10.10 -1.82
CA LEU A 155 4.81 -9.08 -1.44
C LEU A 155 4.39 -7.69 -1.91
N SER A 156 3.95 -7.57 -3.16
CA SER A 156 3.42 -6.31 -3.70
C SER A 156 2.17 -5.83 -2.93
N GLN A 157 1.29 -6.73 -2.50
CA GLN A 157 0.13 -6.39 -1.66
C GLN A 157 0.54 -5.98 -0.25
N ALA A 158 1.51 -6.66 0.35
CA ALA A 158 2.03 -6.28 1.66
C ALA A 158 2.63 -4.88 1.65
N ALA A 159 3.43 -4.55 0.61
CA ALA A 159 3.98 -3.22 0.43
C ALA A 159 2.90 -2.13 0.20
N LEU A 160 1.79 -2.49 -0.45
CA LEU A 160 0.63 -1.60 -0.59
C LEU A 160 -0.05 -1.33 0.75
N GLN A 161 -0.22 -2.33 1.61
CA GLN A 161 -0.78 -2.14 2.95
C GLN A 161 0.14 -1.29 3.83
N GLU A 162 1.46 -1.47 3.73
CA GLU A 162 2.44 -0.61 4.41
C GLU A 162 2.33 0.85 3.94
N TYR A 163 2.15 1.09 2.65
CA TYR A 163 1.90 2.42 2.13
C TYR A 163 0.65 3.06 2.75
N PHE A 164 -0.48 2.33 2.82
CA PHE A 164 -1.70 2.83 3.46
C PHE A 164 -1.52 3.08 4.96
N ALA A 165 -0.78 2.22 5.67
CA ALA A 165 -0.45 2.42 7.07
C ALA A 165 0.33 3.73 7.30
N GLN A 166 1.27 4.07 6.42
CA GLN A 166 2.02 5.33 6.47
C GLN A 166 1.14 6.54 6.15
N GLU A 167 0.15 6.42 5.24
CA GLU A 167 -0.82 7.48 4.99
C GLU A 167 -1.67 7.79 6.22
N GLU A 168 -2.15 6.76 6.93
CA GLU A 168 -2.92 6.95 8.17
C GLU A 168 -2.03 7.50 9.30
N SER A 169 -0.79 7.04 9.41
CA SER A 169 0.18 7.60 10.37
C SER A 169 0.44 9.09 10.14
N ARG A 170 0.50 9.52 8.89
CA ARG A 170 0.61 10.95 8.54
C ARG A 170 -0.60 11.75 9.00
N ARG A 171 -1.81 11.17 8.93
CA ARG A 171 -3.03 11.84 9.40
C ARG A 171 -3.04 12.05 10.91
N SER A 172 -2.36 11.19 11.66
CA SER A 172 -2.27 11.27 13.12
C SER A 172 -1.12 12.17 13.61
N ALA A 173 -0.18 12.52 12.76
CA ALA A 173 0.96 13.40 13.08
C ALA A 173 0.63 14.89 12.94
#